data_0a77e86b0f65ff16a9a3b03dc2dbd110
#
_entry.id   0a77e86b0f65ff16a9a3b03dc2dbd110
#
_cell.length_a   1.000
_cell.length_b   1.000
_cell.length_c   1.000
_cell.angle_alpha   90.00
_cell.angle_beta   90.00
_cell.angle_gamma   90.00
#
_symmetry.space_group_name_H-M   'P 1'
#
loop_
_entity.id
_entity.type
_entity.pdbx_description
1 polymer ?
#
loop_
_entity_poly.entity_id
_entity_poly.type
_entity_poly.pdbx_seq_one_letter_code
_entity_poly.pdbx_strand_id
1 'polypeptide(L)'
;MTRDQLLEIAREPRVAAFLQVIRFCEGTLGDRGYQTIFGYRFFTSFADHPRQRIPFGSGYTTAAGAFQFIEGTWDDMAAKYSLPDFSPASQDAAAVGLLIRRGALDAIRVGDLDRALDLTNEEWASLPGSPYGQPTRTMAQVREQWQRALAGAAPVEQRTAPPAAPRKESPQMAPLSPFVIPALDALARLVPTIADLFKGEQPSKVAERNADAVKAIADKVIPIVIAAAGAPNVQAAVEAAEADPKVASDMDAAARRE
;
A
#
# COMPACT_ATOMS: atom_id res chain seq x y z
N MET A 1 -2.31 28.63 -0.29
CA MET A 1 -3.29 27.68 0.27
C MET A 1 -2.77 27.22 1.61
N THR A 2 -3.62 27.19 2.63
CA THR A 2 -3.27 26.77 3.98
C THR A 2 -3.45 25.26 4.16
N ARG A 3 -2.86 24.70 5.24
CA ARG A 3 -3.09 23.30 5.65
C ARG A 3 -4.58 22.98 5.79
N ASP A 4 -5.35 23.87 6.42
CA ASP A 4 -6.79 23.63 6.64
C ASP A 4 -7.57 23.58 5.33
N GLN A 5 -7.24 24.44 4.36
CA GLN A 5 -7.83 24.37 3.02
C GLN A 5 -7.50 23.05 2.30
N LEU A 6 -6.29 22.52 2.48
CA LEU A 6 -5.94 21.20 1.94
C LEU A 6 -6.72 20.08 2.60
N LEU A 7 -6.95 20.17 3.92
CA LEU A 7 -7.75 19.19 4.66
C LEU A 7 -9.24 19.24 4.27
N GLU A 8 -9.79 20.41 3.97
CA GLU A 8 -11.14 20.50 3.40
C GLU A 8 -11.23 19.79 2.05
N ILE A 9 -10.24 20.00 1.17
CA ILE A 9 -10.16 19.29 -0.12
C ILE A 9 -10.02 17.78 0.10
N ALA A 10 -9.21 17.34 1.06
CA ALA A 10 -9.05 15.91 1.38
C ALA A 10 -10.36 15.23 1.81
N ARG A 11 -11.33 16.00 2.36
CA ARG A 11 -12.66 15.50 2.78
C ARG A 11 -13.66 15.44 1.63
N GLU A 12 -13.40 16.06 0.49
CA GLU A 12 -14.27 15.93 -0.68
C GLU A 12 -14.40 14.44 -1.05
N PRO A 13 -15.61 13.89 -1.24
CA PRO A 13 -15.80 12.44 -1.37
C PRO A 13 -14.92 11.76 -2.43
N ARG A 14 -14.77 12.40 -3.59
CA ARG A 14 -13.92 11.85 -4.65
C ARG A 14 -12.42 12.00 -4.37
N VAL A 15 -12.01 13.09 -3.71
CA VAL A 15 -10.61 13.26 -3.31
C VAL A 15 -10.25 12.26 -2.22
N ALA A 16 -11.09 12.10 -1.20
CA ALA A 16 -10.93 11.08 -0.17
C ALA A 16 -10.83 9.67 -0.76
N ALA A 17 -11.69 9.34 -1.74
CA ALA A 17 -11.63 8.06 -2.44
C ALA A 17 -10.33 7.89 -3.24
N PHE A 18 -9.82 8.95 -3.89
CA PHE A 18 -8.57 8.87 -4.63
C PHE A 18 -7.34 8.73 -3.70
N LEU A 19 -7.34 9.40 -2.56
CA LEU A 19 -6.33 9.19 -1.51
C LEU A 19 -6.32 7.73 -1.03
N GLN A 20 -7.49 7.08 -0.90
CA GLN A 20 -7.55 5.64 -0.60
C GLN A 20 -7.03 4.77 -1.76
N VAL A 21 -7.22 5.17 -3.03
CA VAL A 21 -6.62 4.48 -4.18
C VAL A 21 -5.09 4.54 -4.10
N ILE A 22 -4.51 5.71 -3.82
CA ILE A 22 -3.05 5.83 -3.65
C ILE A 22 -2.59 4.92 -2.52
N ARG A 23 -3.20 4.99 -1.33
CA ARG A 23 -2.88 4.12 -0.20
C ARG A 23 -3.04 2.63 -0.51
N PHE A 24 -4.01 2.26 -1.32
CA PHE A 24 -4.18 0.88 -1.80
C PHE A 24 -2.99 0.45 -2.67
N CYS A 25 -2.56 1.30 -3.58
CA CYS A 25 -1.41 1.03 -4.44
C CYS A 25 -0.11 0.97 -3.63
N GLU A 26 0.06 1.84 -2.63
CA GLU A 26 1.19 1.86 -1.69
C GLU A 26 1.12 0.74 -0.63
N GLY A 27 0.00 -0.01 -0.53
CA GLY A 27 -0.18 -1.08 0.45
C GLY A 27 -0.37 -0.60 1.89
N THR A 28 -0.83 0.63 2.09
CA THR A 28 -0.95 1.32 3.38
C THR A 28 -2.39 1.55 3.83
N LEU A 29 -3.39 0.80 3.32
CA LEU A 29 -4.79 0.93 3.75
C LEU A 29 -5.08 0.46 5.17
N GLY A 30 -4.18 -0.33 5.79
CA GLY A 30 -4.38 -0.85 7.14
C GLY A 30 -4.32 0.25 8.22
N ASP A 31 -4.67 -0.12 9.45
CA ASP A 31 -4.79 0.79 10.61
C ASP A 31 -3.49 1.55 10.90
N ARG A 32 -2.33 0.93 10.69
CA ARG A 32 -1.01 1.52 10.85
C ARG A 32 -0.42 2.13 9.58
N GLY A 33 -1.22 2.29 8.52
CA GLY A 33 -0.73 2.79 7.24
C GLY A 33 0.01 4.13 7.33
N TYR A 34 -0.47 5.04 8.18
CA TYR A 34 0.20 6.33 8.43
C TYR A 34 1.55 6.22 9.14
N GLN A 35 1.86 5.10 9.75
CA GLN A 35 3.13 4.81 10.43
C GLN A 35 4.03 3.86 9.64
N THR A 36 3.63 3.45 8.43
CA THR A 36 4.36 2.47 7.62
C THR A 36 5.64 3.08 7.05
N ILE A 37 6.75 2.35 7.19
CA ILE A 37 8.00 2.61 6.49
C ILE A 37 8.13 1.54 5.40
N PHE A 38 8.84 1.84 4.32
CA PHE A 38 9.15 0.85 3.29
C PHE A 38 9.68 -0.46 3.91
N GLY A 39 9.18 -1.61 3.44
CA GLY A 39 9.50 -2.93 3.98
C GLY A 39 8.68 -3.33 5.21
N TYR A 40 7.48 -2.78 5.39
CA TYR A 40 6.50 -3.12 6.44
C TYR A 40 6.98 -2.93 7.87
N ARG A 41 7.92 -2.03 8.10
CA ARG A 41 8.27 -1.57 9.43
C ARG A 41 7.46 -0.34 9.79
N PHE A 42 7.46 0.02 11.06
CA PHE A 42 6.67 1.13 11.57
C PHE A 42 7.54 2.08 12.38
N PHE A 43 7.26 3.36 12.23
CA PHE A 43 7.76 4.38 13.14
C PHE A 43 6.73 4.68 14.24
N THR A 44 7.19 5.25 15.34
CA THR A 44 6.35 5.49 16.53
C THR A 44 6.04 6.96 16.78
N SER A 45 6.83 7.88 16.23
CA SER A 45 6.68 9.32 16.44
C SER A 45 6.23 10.03 15.17
N PHE A 46 5.19 10.80 15.27
CA PHE A 46 4.71 11.68 14.21
C PHE A 46 5.32 13.09 14.25
N ALA A 47 6.33 13.35 15.09
CA ALA A 47 6.91 14.68 15.21
C ALA A 47 7.53 15.19 13.91
N ASP A 48 8.11 14.30 13.10
CA ASP A 48 8.64 14.56 11.75
C ASP A 48 8.69 13.27 10.94
N HIS A 49 8.98 13.39 9.63
CA HIS A 49 9.27 12.27 8.75
C HIS A 49 10.39 11.40 9.34
N PRO A 50 10.25 10.06 9.39
CA PRO A 50 11.22 9.21 10.11
C PRO A 50 12.62 9.17 9.50
N ARG A 51 12.81 9.61 8.26
CA ARG A 51 14.10 9.75 7.54
C ARG A 51 14.98 8.50 7.58
N GLN A 52 14.35 7.33 7.72
CA GLN A 52 15.07 6.06 7.77
C GLN A 52 15.47 5.62 6.37
N ARG A 53 16.76 5.43 6.15
CA ARG A 53 17.32 4.91 4.90
C ARG A 53 17.22 3.39 4.88
N ILE A 54 16.43 2.87 3.96
CA ILE A 54 16.21 1.43 3.80
C ILE A 54 16.78 1.00 2.46
N PRO A 55 17.65 -0.04 2.42
CA PRO A 55 18.20 -0.53 1.17
C PRO A 55 17.09 -0.86 0.15
N PHE A 56 17.25 -0.36 -1.07
CA PHE A 56 16.30 -0.60 -2.16
C PHE A 56 17.05 -0.56 -3.51
N GLY A 57 17.01 -1.65 -4.27
CA GLY A 57 17.79 -1.80 -5.50
C GLY A 57 19.30 -1.61 -5.22
N SER A 58 19.97 -0.81 -6.03
CA SER A 58 21.36 -0.41 -5.84
C SER A 58 21.59 0.78 -4.89
N GLY A 59 20.49 1.29 -4.29
CA GLY A 59 20.52 2.48 -3.43
C GLY A 59 19.73 2.28 -2.14
N TYR A 60 18.97 3.31 -1.77
CA TYR A 60 18.09 3.29 -0.62
C TYR A 60 16.82 4.09 -0.90
N THR A 61 15.78 3.84 -0.10
CA THR A 61 14.59 4.68 -0.03
C THR A 61 14.39 5.20 1.38
N THR A 62 13.70 6.33 1.50
CA THR A 62 13.23 6.88 2.79
C THR A 62 11.70 6.90 2.87
N ALA A 63 11.03 6.19 1.95
CA ALA A 63 9.58 6.18 1.82
C ALA A 63 8.88 5.83 3.15
N ALA A 64 7.96 6.69 3.58
CA ALA A 64 7.24 6.56 4.83
C ALA A 64 5.82 7.16 4.78
N GLY A 65 4.98 6.69 5.71
CA GLY A 65 3.61 7.14 5.88
C GLY A 65 2.63 6.51 4.91
N ALA A 66 1.38 6.99 4.99
CA ALA A 66 0.27 6.46 4.21
C ALA A 66 0.44 6.60 2.69
N PHE A 67 1.23 7.55 2.27
CA PHE A 67 1.51 7.88 0.86
C PHE A 67 2.96 7.65 0.47
N GLN A 68 3.73 6.96 1.31
CA GLN A 68 5.12 6.58 1.09
C GLN A 68 6.00 7.77 0.61
N PHE A 69 5.88 8.91 1.31
CA PHE A 69 6.71 10.08 1.01
C PHE A 69 8.19 9.76 1.20
N ILE A 70 9.01 10.10 0.22
CA ILE A 70 10.46 10.22 0.43
C ILE A 70 10.77 11.53 1.16
N GLU A 71 11.87 11.58 1.92
CA GLU A 71 12.22 12.73 2.77
C GLU A 71 12.19 14.06 2.03
N GLY A 72 12.75 14.13 0.82
CA GLY A 72 12.77 15.38 0.04
C GLY A 72 11.38 15.85 -0.39
N THR A 73 10.50 14.93 -0.83
CA THR A 73 9.11 15.27 -1.18
C THR A 73 8.33 15.75 0.05
N TRP A 74 8.57 15.12 1.20
CA TRP A 74 7.97 15.55 2.45
C TRP A 74 8.42 16.98 2.82
N ASP A 75 9.73 17.24 2.79
CA ASP A 75 10.30 18.54 3.13
C ASP A 75 9.74 19.67 2.25
N ASP A 76 9.63 19.42 0.94
CA ASP A 76 9.01 20.36 -0.01
C ASP A 76 7.55 20.69 0.37
N MET A 77 6.75 19.66 0.69
CA MET A 77 5.34 19.85 1.04
C MET A 77 5.19 20.49 2.41
N ALA A 78 5.97 20.06 3.39
CA ALA A 78 5.97 20.62 4.74
C ALA A 78 6.34 22.10 4.74
N ALA A 79 7.39 22.47 4.02
CA ALA A 79 7.79 23.87 3.87
C ALA A 79 6.73 24.71 3.14
N LYS A 80 6.21 24.20 2.00
CA LYS A 80 5.25 24.91 1.16
C LYS A 80 3.94 25.22 1.86
N TYR A 81 3.46 24.29 2.67
CA TYR A 81 2.14 24.38 3.32
C TYR A 81 2.21 24.57 4.83
N SER A 82 3.42 24.79 5.39
CA SER A 82 3.67 24.98 6.82
C SER A 82 3.07 23.84 7.64
N LEU A 83 3.35 22.58 7.24
CA LEU A 83 2.88 21.41 7.96
C LEU A 83 3.70 21.24 9.24
N PRO A 84 3.06 21.11 10.41
CA PRO A 84 3.77 21.19 11.70
C PRO A 84 4.46 19.89 12.10
N ASP A 85 4.06 18.77 11.51
CA ASP A 85 4.45 17.42 11.93
C ASP A 85 4.14 16.39 10.82
N PHE A 86 4.49 15.14 11.01
CA PHE A 86 4.18 14.04 10.09
C PHE A 86 2.90 13.28 10.47
N SER A 87 1.96 13.91 11.20
CA SER A 87 0.68 13.31 11.59
C SER A 87 -0.17 12.89 10.39
N PRO A 88 -1.16 11.99 10.59
CA PRO A 88 -2.10 11.61 9.52
C PRO A 88 -2.69 12.80 8.77
N ALA A 89 -3.11 13.84 9.49
CA ALA A 89 -3.67 15.04 8.89
C ALA A 89 -2.64 15.80 8.04
N SER A 90 -1.40 15.90 8.47
CA SER A 90 -0.34 16.54 7.70
C SER A 90 0.05 15.71 6.46
N GLN A 91 0.04 14.38 6.57
CA GLN A 91 0.26 13.49 5.43
C GLN A 91 -0.86 13.62 4.39
N ASP A 92 -2.14 13.66 4.81
CA ASP A 92 -3.27 13.88 3.90
C ASP A 92 -3.17 15.25 3.20
N ALA A 93 -2.85 16.32 3.96
CA ALA A 93 -2.65 17.65 3.39
C ALA A 93 -1.49 17.67 2.39
N ALA A 94 -0.36 17.01 2.68
CA ALA A 94 0.76 16.88 1.76
C ALA A 94 0.37 16.13 0.48
N ALA A 95 -0.37 15.03 0.59
CA ALA A 95 -0.84 14.26 -0.56
C ALA A 95 -1.76 15.12 -1.46
N VAL A 96 -2.70 15.87 -0.88
CA VAL A 96 -3.51 16.83 -1.65
C VAL A 96 -2.63 17.91 -2.30
N GLY A 97 -1.61 18.38 -1.60
CA GLY A 97 -0.62 19.32 -2.17
C GLY A 97 0.08 18.75 -3.40
N LEU A 98 0.39 17.46 -3.43
CA LEU A 98 0.93 16.75 -4.59
C LEU A 98 -0.10 16.62 -5.72
N LEU A 99 -1.37 16.30 -5.40
CA LEU A 99 -2.45 16.28 -6.41
C LEU A 99 -2.61 17.64 -7.10
N ILE A 100 -2.51 18.74 -6.34
CA ILE A 100 -2.53 20.10 -6.87
C ILE A 100 -1.31 20.35 -7.74
N ARG A 101 -0.12 19.97 -7.29
CA ARG A 101 1.14 20.11 -8.05
C ARG A 101 1.06 19.43 -9.41
N ARG A 102 0.40 18.28 -9.49
CA ARG A 102 0.19 17.50 -10.71
C ARG A 102 -1.02 17.93 -11.53
N GLY A 103 -1.82 18.89 -11.06
CA GLY A 103 -3.04 19.33 -11.75
C GLY A 103 -4.14 18.28 -11.80
N ALA A 104 -4.17 17.35 -10.86
CA ALA A 104 -5.07 16.20 -10.91
C ALA A 104 -6.45 16.45 -10.28
N LEU A 105 -6.63 17.51 -9.48
CA LEU A 105 -7.85 17.73 -8.71
C LEU A 105 -9.13 17.78 -9.57
N ASP A 106 -9.09 18.45 -10.71
CA ASP A 106 -10.28 18.59 -11.55
C ASP A 106 -10.69 17.23 -12.14
N ALA A 107 -9.73 16.43 -12.61
CA ALA A 107 -9.99 15.06 -13.08
C ALA A 107 -10.60 14.21 -11.96
N ILE A 108 -10.05 14.27 -10.73
CA ILE A 108 -10.58 13.56 -9.58
C ILE A 108 -12.02 14.00 -9.26
N ARG A 109 -12.26 15.31 -9.23
CA ARG A 109 -13.59 15.89 -8.89
C ARG A 109 -14.69 15.52 -9.87
N VAL A 110 -14.35 15.43 -11.16
CA VAL A 110 -15.34 14.97 -12.17
C VAL A 110 -15.45 13.44 -12.23
N GLY A 111 -14.54 12.71 -11.57
CA GLY A 111 -14.52 11.24 -11.53
C GLY A 111 -13.79 10.59 -12.70
N ASP A 112 -12.97 11.35 -13.42
CA ASP A 112 -12.10 10.85 -14.50
C ASP A 112 -10.86 10.19 -13.87
N LEU A 113 -11.04 8.93 -13.44
CA LEU A 113 -10.01 8.16 -12.75
C LEU A 113 -8.78 7.93 -13.64
N ASP A 114 -8.99 7.63 -14.92
CA ASP A 114 -7.89 7.32 -15.83
C ASP A 114 -7.00 8.56 -16.01
N ARG A 115 -7.60 9.71 -16.24
CA ARG A 115 -6.87 10.99 -16.32
C ARG A 115 -6.19 11.36 -15.02
N ALA A 116 -6.83 11.13 -13.88
CA ALA A 116 -6.23 11.38 -12.56
C ALA A 116 -4.98 10.52 -12.32
N LEU A 117 -5.03 9.23 -12.70
CA LEU A 117 -3.88 8.33 -12.63
C LEU A 117 -2.75 8.76 -13.57
N ASP A 118 -3.04 9.09 -14.81
CA ASP A 118 -2.05 9.59 -15.77
C ASP A 118 -1.30 10.82 -15.28
N LEU A 119 -2.01 11.73 -14.60
CA LEU A 119 -1.40 12.94 -14.04
C LEU A 119 -0.55 12.69 -12.80
N THR A 120 -0.77 11.58 -12.10
CA THR A 120 -0.17 11.31 -10.79
C THR A 120 0.81 10.13 -10.75
N ASN A 121 0.90 9.31 -11.79
CA ASN A 121 1.74 8.12 -11.85
C ASN A 121 3.25 8.39 -11.84
N GLU A 122 3.68 9.63 -12.11
CA GLU A 122 5.06 10.06 -11.90
C GLU A 122 5.34 10.49 -10.45
N GLU A 123 4.29 10.71 -9.64
CA GLU A 123 4.42 11.04 -8.23
C GLU A 123 4.48 9.78 -7.36
N TRP A 124 3.65 8.79 -7.69
CA TRP A 124 3.56 7.51 -6.99
C TRP A 124 3.88 6.36 -7.94
N ALA A 125 5.07 5.77 -7.76
CA ALA A 125 5.58 4.69 -8.61
C ALA A 125 4.72 3.42 -8.59
N SER A 126 3.87 3.24 -7.59
CA SER A 126 2.93 2.12 -7.45
C SER A 126 1.65 2.25 -8.28
N LEU A 127 1.37 3.45 -8.83
CA LEU A 127 0.18 3.68 -9.65
C LEU A 127 0.32 3.05 -11.04
N PRO A 128 -0.79 2.59 -11.64
CA PRO A 128 -0.79 2.13 -13.03
C PRO A 128 -0.24 3.18 -14.01
N GLY A 129 0.54 2.72 -14.98
CA GLY A 129 1.15 3.62 -15.98
C GLY A 129 2.40 4.33 -15.50
N SER A 130 2.87 4.09 -14.27
CA SER A 130 4.10 4.67 -13.74
C SER A 130 5.31 4.32 -14.62
N PRO A 131 6.17 5.30 -14.97
CA PRO A 131 7.34 5.08 -15.84
C PRO A 131 8.52 4.37 -15.14
N TYR A 132 8.43 4.11 -13.84
CA TYR A 132 9.57 3.63 -13.04
C TYR A 132 9.79 2.12 -13.09
N GLY A 133 8.97 1.36 -13.85
CA GLY A 133 9.14 -0.08 -14.03
C GLY A 133 8.92 -0.93 -12.78
N GLN A 134 8.35 -0.35 -11.73
CA GLN A 134 7.98 -1.09 -10.53
C GLN A 134 6.66 -1.87 -10.76
N PRO A 135 6.45 -2.99 -10.06
CA PRO A 135 5.16 -3.66 -10.09
C PRO A 135 4.05 -2.73 -9.61
N THR A 136 3.00 -2.57 -10.42
CA THR A 136 1.84 -1.73 -10.12
C THR A 136 0.58 -2.59 -9.95
N ARG A 137 -0.46 -2.03 -9.33
CA ARG A 137 -1.80 -2.62 -9.36
C ARG A 137 -2.36 -2.58 -10.78
N THR A 138 -3.21 -3.55 -11.13
CA THR A 138 -3.91 -3.50 -12.42
C THR A 138 -4.99 -2.41 -12.39
N MET A 139 -5.33 -1.86 -13.56
CA MET A 139 -6.43 -0.89 -13.68
C MET A 139 -7.77 -1.45 -13.16
N ALA A 140 -8.01 -2.76 -13.33
CA ALA A 140 -9.21 -3.41 -12.79
C ALA A 140 -9.26 -3.33 -11.25
N GLN A 141 -8.13 -3.64 -10.57
CA GLN A 141 -8.03 -3.55 -9.11
C GLN A 141 -8.18 -2.10 -8.61
N VAL A 142 -7.59 -1.15 -9.33
CA VAL A 142 -7.68 0.27 -8.97
C VAL A 142 -9.11 0.80 -9.15
N ARG A 143 -9.80 0.43 -10.24
CA ARG A 143 -11.21 0.79 -10.44
C ARG A 143 -12.12 0.20 -9.37
N GLU A 144 -11.89 -1.06 -9.00
CA GLU A 144 -12.62 -1.70 -7.92
C GLU A 144 -12.42 -0.97 -6.58
N GLN A 145 -11.16 -0.64 -6.23
CA GLN A 145 -10.85 0.11 -5.02
C GLN A 145 -11.49 1.51 -5.04
N TRP A 146 -11.44 2.20 -6.19
CA TRP A 146 -12.11 3.48 -6.38
C TRP A 146 -13.61 3.41 -6.10
N GLN A 147 -14.31 2.42 -6.65
CA GLN A 147 -15.74 2.22 -6.42
C GLN A 147 -16.04 1.88 -4.96
N ARG A 148 -15.24 1.03 -4.32
CA ARG A 148 -15.37 0.73 -2.89
C ARG A 148 -15.22 1.98 -2.02
N ALA A 149 -14.22 2.80 -2.31
CA ALA A 149 -13.95 4.02 -1.57
C ALA A 149 -15.09 5.04 -1.72
N LEU A 150 -15.63 5.21 -2.92
CA LEU A 150 -16.80 6.07 -3.18
C LEU A 150 -18.05 5.57 -2.45
N ALA A 151 -18.31 4.26 -2.46
CA ALA A 151 -19.44 3.68 -1.74
C ALA A 151 -19.31 3.86 -0.23
N GLY A 152 -18.08 3.79 0.32
CA GLY A 152 -17.79 4.08 1.72
C GLY A 152 -17.93 5.55 2.10
N ALA A 153 -17.70 6.45 1.17
CA ALA A 153 -17.83 7.90 1.36
C ALA A 153 -19.29 8.43 1.21
N ALA A 154 -20.19 7.62 0.62
CA ALA A 154 -21.61 8.01 0.47
C ALA A 154 -22.32 8.03 1.84
N PRO A 155 -23.26 8.99 2.08
CA PRO A 155 -24.13 8.97 3.25
C PRO A 155 -24.87 7.64 3.36
N VAL A 156 -25.15 7.18 4.58
CA VAL A 156 -25.82 5.87 4.86
C VAL A 156 -27.14 5.73 4.09
N GLU A 157 -27.85 6.85 3.87
CA GLU A 157 -29.13 6.90 3.14
C GLU A 157 -29.04 6.58 1.63
N GLN A 158 -27.83 6.66 1.04
CA GLN A 158 -27.59 6.33 -0.37
C GLN A 158 -27.00 4.93 -0.60
N ARG A 159 -26.83 4.15 0.45
CA ARG A 159 -26.34 2.77 0.34
C ARG A 159 -27.48 1.82 -0.02
N THR A 160 -27.98 1.91 -1.26
CA THR A 160 -28.93 0.93 -1.79
C THR A 160 -28.15 -0.29 -2.28
N ALA A 161 -28.56 -1.46 -1.75
CA ALA A 161 -28.22 -2.83 -2.13
C ALA A 161 -26.74 -3.17 -2.46
N PRO A 162 -26.21 -4.28 -1.96
CA PRO A 162 -24.87 -4.74 -2.34
C PRO A 162 -24.83 -4.96 -3.87
N PRO A 163 -23.75 -4.56 -4.55
CA PRO A 163 -23.55 -4.91 -5.95
C PRO A 163 -23.63 -6.44 -6.10
N ALA A 164 -24.32 -6.90 -7.14
CA ALA A 164 -24.42 -8.30 -7.46
C ALA A 164 -23.03 -8.95 -7.49
N ALA A 165 -22.91 -10.13 -6.89
CA ALA A 165 -21.67 -10.86 -6.81
C ALA A 165 -21.00 -10.96 -8.20
N PRO A 166 -19.70 -10.65 -8.32
CA PRO A 166 -19.01 -10.73 -9.59
C PRO A 166 -19.06 -12.16 -10.13
N ARG A 167 -19.39 -12.28 -11.42
CA ARG A 167 -19.26 -13.56 -12.13
C ARG A 167 -17.81 -14.04 -12.01
N LYS A 168 -17.64 -15.32 -11.72
CA LYS A 168 -16.34 -16.00 -11.67
C LYS A 168 -15.66 -15.89 -13.06
N GLU A 169 -14.81 -14.90 -13.23
CA GLU A 169 -13.81 -14.91 -14.29
C GLU A 169 -12.57 -15.65 -13.77
N SER A 170 -12.02 -16.50 -14.60
CA SER A 170 -10.81 -17.29 -14.29
C SER A 170 -9.66 -16.34 -13.90
N PRO A 171 -8.81 -16.70 -12.93
CA PRO A 171 -7.78 -15.82 -12.42
C PRO A 171 -6.72 -15.55 -13.48
N GLN A 172 -6.78 -14.38 -14.10
CA GLN A 172 -5.67 -13.85 -14.86
C GLN A 172 -4.60 -13.39 -13.85
N MET A 173 -3.40 -13.97 -13.94
CA MET A 173 -2.30 -13.77 -12.99
C MET A 173 -1.88 -12.29 -12.95
N ALA A 174 -2.26 -11.59 -11.89
CA ALA A 174 -1.78 -10.23 -11.63
C ALA A 174 -0.29 -10.24 -11.22
N PRO A 175 0.52 -9.25 -11.62
CA PRO A 175 1.90 -9.14 -11.18
C PRO A 175 1.99 -8.98 -9.66
N LEU A 176 3.10 -9.43 -9.06
CA LEU A 176 3.37 -9.27 -7.62
C LEU A 176 3.33 -7.79 -7.25
N SER A 177 2.57 -7.45 -6.22
CA SER A 177 2.63 -6.12 -5.62
C SER A 177 4.05 -5.84 -5.10
N PRO A 178 4.59 -4.61 -5.21
CA PRO A 178 5.89 -4.25 -4.66
C PRO A 178 6.03 -4.55 -3.16
N PHE A 179 4.92 -4.77 -2.48
CA PHE A 179 4.86 -5.10 -1.05
C PHE A 179 4.82 -6.60 -0.75
N VAL A 180 4.59 -7.45 -1.74
CA VAL A 180 4.52 -8.91 -1.52
C VAL A 180 5.92 -9.48 -1.24
N ILE A 181 6.94 -9.02 -1.94
CA ILE A 181 8.31 -9.52 -1.76
C ILE A 181 8.86 -9.17 -0.37
N PRO A 182 8.80 -7.91 0.11
CA PRO A 182 9.18 -7.58 1.49
C PRO A 182 8.37 -8.32 2.56
N ALA A 183 7.07 -8.55 2.33
CA ALA A 183 6.24 -9.34 3.24
C ALA A 183 6.69 -10.81 3.27
N LEU A 184 7.04 -11.38 2.12
CA LEU A 184 7.61 -12.74 2.06
C LEU A 184 8.97 -12.82 2.73
N ASP A 185 9.83 -11.80 2.61
CA ASP A 185 11.12 -11.74 3.32
C ASP A 185 10.91 -11.69 4.84
N ALA A 186 9.89 -10.97 5.33
CA ALA A 186 9.52 -10.94 6.73
C ALA A 186 8.95 -12.29 7.19
N LEU A 187 8.01 -12.87 6.43
CA LEU A 187 7.43 -14.17 6.71
C LEU A 187 8.48 -15.30 6.68
N ALA A 188 9.41 -15.29 5.75
CA ALA A 188 10.49 -16.28 5.69
C ALA A 188 11.42 -16.23 6.91
N ARG A 189 11.49 -15.10 7.62
CA ARG A 189 12.23 -14.99 8.89
C ARG A 189 11.45 -15.56 10.08
N LEU A 190 10.12 -15.45 10.05
CA LEU A 190 9.24 -15.81 11.16
C LEU A 190 8.65 -17.22 11.04
N VAL A 191 8.56 -17.73 9.82
CA VAL A 191 7.87 -18.99 9.46
C VAL A 191 8.87 -19.89 8.70
N PRO A 192 9.54 -20.84 9.37
CA PRO A 192 10.57 -21.68 8.77
C PRO A 192 10.15 -22.40 7.49
N THR A 193 8.90 -22.89 7.43
CA THR A 193 8.37 -23.57 6.23
C THR A 193 8.36 -22.64 5.01
N ILE A 194 8.16 -21.34 5.20
CA ILE A 194 8.25 -20.37 4.10
C ILE A 194 9.71 -20.19 3.67
N ALA A 195 10.66 -20.12 4.60
CA ALA A 195 12.09 -20.08 4.29
C ALA A 195 12.52 -21.29 3.46
N ASP A 196 12.01 -22.48 3.79
CA ASP A 196 12.32 -23.73 3.08
C ASP A 196 11.81 -23.74 1.63
N LEU A 197 10.67 -23.09 1.35
CA LEU A 197 10.18 -22.93 -0.03
C LEU A 197 11.14 -22.13 -0.92
N PHE A 198 11.94 -21.26 -0.31
CA PHE A 198 12.98 -20.48 -0.97
C PHE A 198 14.38 -21.10 -0.81
N LYS A 199 14.48 -22.35 -0.33
CA LYS A 199 15.75 -23.08 -0.10
C LYS A 199 16.75 -22.32 0.77
N GLY A 200 16.24 -21.58 1.77
CA GLY A 200 17.03 -20.76 2.67
C GLY A 200 17.54 -19.44 2.09
N GLU A 201 17.22 -19.13 0.83
CA GLU A 201 17.49 -17.81 0.26
C GLU A 201 16.38 -16.81 0.63
N GLN A 202 16.71 -15.51 0.58
CA GLN A 202 15.68 -14.47 0.77
C GLN A 202 14.78 -14.40 -0.45
N PRO A 203 13.43 -14.35 -0.29
CA PRO A 203 12.47 -14.17 -1.38
C PRO A 203 12.81 -13.03 -2.35
N SER A 204 13.31 -11.89 -1.86
CA SER A 204 13.77 -10.76 -2.67
C SER A 204 14.89 -11.13 -3.63
N LYS A 205 15.90 -11.89 -3.18
CA LYS A 205 17.00 -12.36 -4.04
C LYS A 205 16.56 -13.39 -5.08
N VAL A 206 15.60 -14.22 -4.74
CA VAL A 206 14.99 -15.15 -5.70
C VAL A 206 14.18 -14.38 -6.73
N ALA A 207 13.46 -13.33 -6.33
CA ALA A 207 12.64 -12.51 -7.21
C ALA A 207 13.47 -11.76 -8.26
N GLU A 208 14.67 -11.30 -7.93
CA GLU A 208 15.60 -10.67 -8.90
C GLU A 208 15.94 -11.60 -10.07
N ARG A 209 15.94 -12.92 -9.84
CA ARG A 209 16.28 -13.93 -10.85
C ARG A 209 15.05 -14.57 -11.48
N ASN A 210 13.97 -14.72 -10.74
CA ASN A 210 12.76 -15.38 -11.18
C ASN A 210 11.52 -14.88 -10.40
N ALA A 211 10.97 -13.75 -10.83
CA ALA A 211 9.79 -13.13 -10.21
C ALA A 211 8.54 -14.02 -10.29
N ASP A 212 8.39 -14.81 -11.37
CA ASP A 212 7.21 -15.68 -11.53
C ASP A 212 7.21 -16.84 -10.55
N ALA A 213 8.38 -17.40 -10.21
CA ALA A 213 8.48 -18.44 -9.20
C ALA A 213 8.12 -17.91 -7.81
N VAL A 214 8.60 -16.69 -7.47
CA VAL A 214 8.25 -16.03 -6.20
C VAL A 214 6.76 -15.73 -6.15
N LYS A 215 6.19 -15.28 -7.27
CA LYS A 215 4.75 -15.03 -7.38
C LYS A 215 3.93 -16.30 -7.13
N ALA A 216 4.28 -17.41 -7.76
CA ALA A 216 3.57 -18.67 -7.58
C ALA A 216 3.59 -19.15 -6.12
N ILE A 217 4.71 -18.97 -5.42
CA ILE A 217 4.84 -19.27 -3.99
C ILE A 217 3.98 -18.29 -3.17
N ALA A 218 4.06 -16.98 -3.46
CA ALA A 218 3.29 -15.95 -2.78
C ALA A 218 1.79 -16.17 -2.88
N ASP A 219 1.28 -16.42 -4.08
CA ASP A 219 -0.14 -16.65 -4.34
C ASP A 219 -0.69 -17.86 -3.58
N LYS A 220 0.17 -18.85 -3.32
CA LYS A 220 -0.19 -20.06 -2.54
C LYS A 220 -0.10 -19.82 -1.03
N VAL A 221 0.99 -19.23 -0.56
CA VAL A 221 1.34 -19.18 0.87
C VAL A 221 0.65 -18.00 1.59
N ILE A 222 0.53 -16.85 0.96
CA ILE A 222 -0.02 -15.64 1.62
C ILE A 222 -1.45 -15.86 2.14
N PRO A 223 -2.40 -16.44 1.39
CA PRO A 223 -3.74 -16.70 1.92
C PRO A 223 -3.75 -17.61 3.15
N ILE A 224 -2.84 -18.60 3.17
CA ILE A 224 -2.74 -19.59 4.26
C ILE A 224 -2.27 -18.92 5.55
N VAL A 225 -1.20 -18.11 5.48
CA VAL A 225 -0.65 -17.44 6.66
C VAL A 225 -1.57 -16.33 7.17
N ILE A 226 -2.26 -15.61 6.28
CA ILE A 226 -3.31 -14.64 6.66
C ILE A 226 -4.42 -15.33 7.44
N ALA A 227 -4.92 -16.46 6.94
CA ALA A 227 -5.98 -17.23 7.61
C ALA A 227 -5.52 -17.80 8.96
N ALA A 228 -4.30 -18.35 9.03
CA ALA A 228 -3.74 -18.91 10.25
C ALA A 228 -3.48 -17.84 11.33
N ALA A 229 -3.10 -16.63 10.93
CA ALA A 229 -2.92 -15.50 11.82
C ALA A 229 -4.25 -14.82 12.24
N GLY A 230 -5.37 -15.16 11.59
CA GLY A 230 -6.65 -14.47 11.77
C GLY A 230 -6.57 -12.99 11.33
N ALA A 231 -5.69 -12.67 10.41
CA ALA A 231 -5.35 -11.31 10.01
C ALA A 231 -6.14 -10.86 8.76
N PRO A 232 -6.43 -9.56 8.60
CA PRO A 232 -7.14 -9.05 7.43
C PRO A 232 -6.26 -8.97 6.15
N ASN A 233 -4.94 -9.00 6.30
CA ASN A 233 -3.98 -8.93 5.19
C ASN A 233 -2.61 -9.48 5.62
N VAL A 234 -1.69 -9.64 4.66
CA VAL A 234 -0.36 -10.19 4.91
C VAL A 234 0.48 -9.33 5.88
N GLN A 235 0.29 -8.04 5.88
CA GLN A 235 0.99 -7.12 6.77
C GLN A 235 0.57 -7.35 8.22
N ALA A 236 -0.73 -7.37 8.48
CA ALA A 236 -1.27 -7.67 9.81
C ALA A 236 -0.88 -9.08 10.29
N ALA A 237 -0.73 -10.05 9.38
CA ALA A 237 -0.23 -11.38 9.69
C ALA A 237 1.24 -11.35 10.13
N VAL A 238 2.10 -10.58 9.47
CA VAL A 238 3.50 -10.36 9.87
C VAL A 238 3.57 -9.71 11.26
N GLU A 239 2.80 -8.63 11.48
CA GLU A 239 2.76 -7.93 12.77
C GLU A 239 2.31 -8.85 13.92
N ALA A 240 1.27 -9.65 13.68
CA ALA A 240 0.78 -10.60 14.66
C ALA A 240 1.84 -11.66 15.01
N ALA A 241 2.59 -12.15 14.01
CA ALA A 241 3.65 -13.13 14.21
C ALA A 241 4.89 -12.53 14.89
N GLU A 242 5.20 -11.25 14.65
CA GLU A 242 6.27 -10.53 15.37
C GLU A 242 5.91 -10.27 16.83
N ALA A 243 4.62 -10.01 17.10
CA ALA A 243 4.12 -9.73 18.44
C ALA A 243 3.92 -10.98 19.30
N ASP A 244 3.56 -12.12 18.70
CA ASP A 244 3.25 -13.38 19.39
C ASP A 244 3.89 -14.59 18.67
N PRO A 245 4.91 -15.23 19.28
CA PRO A 245 5.55 -16.42 18.73
C PRO A 245 4.58 -17.59 18.47
N LYS A 246 3.44 -17.62 19.18
CA LYS A 246 2.41 -18.63 18.94
C LYS A 246 1.76 -18.46 17.57
N VAL A 247 1.48 -17.21 17.18
CA VAL A 247 0.93 -16.90 15.84
C VAL A 247 1.90 -17.34 14.75
N ALA A 248 3.21 -17.06 14.91
CA ALA A 248 4.23 -17.52 13.97
C ALA A 248 4.26 -19.05 13.87
N SER A 249 4.11 -19.77 15.01
CA SER A 249 4.04 -21.24 15.05
C SER A 249 2.77 -21.78 14.38
N ASP A 250 1.64 -21.14 14.58
CA ASP A 250 0.35 -21.53 13.96
C ASP A 250 0.41 -21.33 12.44
N MET A 251 1.03 -20.23 11.97
CA MET A 251 1.28 -19.97 10.55
C MET A 251 2.22 -21.01 9.92
N ASP A 252 3.30 -21.38 10.63
CA ASP A 252 4.24 -22.42 10.18
C ASP A 252 3.55 -23.79 10.07
N ALA A 253 2.75 -24.15 11.07
CA ALA A 253 1.95 -25.37 11.05
C ALA A 253 0.90 -25.39 9.93
N ALA A 254 0.33 -24.25 9.58
CA ALA A 254 -0.60 -24.13 8.46
C ALA A 254 0.11 -24.26 7.11
N ALA A 255 1.28 -23.59 6.96
CA ALA A 255 2.08 -23.66 5.73
C ALA A 255 2.62 -25.07 5.43
N ARG A 256 2.87 -25.89 6.46
CA ARG A 256 3.32 -27.31 6.30
C ARG A 256 2.25 -28.26 5.78
N ARG A 257 0.98 -27.91 5.87
CA ARG A 257 -0.14 -28.80 5.50
C ARG A 257 -0.51 -28.73 4.02
N GLU A 258 0.10 -27.78 3.29
CA GLU A 258 -0.13 -27.49 1.87
C GLU A 258 1.10 -27.82 0.98
#